data_fb05b45e93e2fa117f716f9d48ae3e23
#
_entry.id   fb05b45e93e2fa117f716f9d48ae3e23
#
_cell.length_a   1.000
_cell.length_b   1.000
_cell.length_c   1.000
_cell.angle_alpha   90.00
_cell.angle_beta   90.00
_cell.angle_gamma   90.00
#
_symmetry.space_group_name_H-M   'P 1'
#
loop_
_entity.id
_entity.type
_entity.pdbx_description
1 polymer ?
#
loop_
_entity_poly.entity_id
_entity_poly.type
_entity_poly.pdbx_seq_one_letter_code
_entity_poly.pdbx_strand_id
1 'polypeptide(L)'
;FGRTGEPGVYAIGDVTGAPWLAHKASHEGVACVERIAGVAGAHPLDVTKIPGCTYSTPQLASVGLTEQEARDRGYEVRVGRFPFVGNGKAIALGEPDGLVKTVFDAESGELLGAHMVGAEVTELIQGYVVARQLEATEADLMHTVFPHPTLSEMMHESVLDAYGRAIHF
;
A
#
# COMPACT_ATOMS: atom_id res chain seq x y z
N PHE A 1 17.76 7.89 9.60
CA PHE A 1 18.89 6.97 9.41
C PHE A 1 19.29 6.25 10.71
N GLY A 2 18.43 6.20 11.72
CA GLY A 2 18.69 5.49 12.97
C GLY A 2 19.72 6.13 13.93
N ARG A 3 20.16 7.36 13.71
CA ARG A 3 21.09 8.03 14.62
C ARG A 3 20.49 8.21 16.01
N THR A 4 21.25 7.85 17.03
CA THR A 4 20.92 8.15 18.43
C THR A 4 21.60 9.45 18.89
N GLY A 5 21.40 9.84 20.15
CA GLY A 5 22.14 10.97 20.74
C GLY A 5 23.60 10.66 20.99
N GLU A 6 24.01 9.40 21.01
CA GLU A 6 25.40 8.96 21.27
C GLU A 6 26.17 8.82 19.94
N PRO A 7 27.36 9.46 19.81
CA PRO A 7 28.15 9.35 18.58
C PRO A 7 28.57 7.90 18.27
N GLY A 8 28.36 7.49 17.02
CA GLY A 8 28.69 6.15 16.53
C GLY A 8 27.71 5.05 16.92
N VAL A 9 26.63 5.38 17.65
CA VAL A 9 25.57 4.44 18.03
C VAL A 9 24.32 4.71 17.20
N TYR A 10 23.78 3.65 16.62
CA TYR A 10 22.59 3.69 15.76
C TYR A 10 21.54 2.72 16.28
N ALA A 11 20.27 3.02 16.07
CA ALA A 11 19.13 2.19 16.43
C ALA A 11 18.24 1.96 15.19
N ILE A 12 17.82 0.73 14.97
CA ILE A 12 16.92 0.32 13.88
C ILE A 12 15.88 -0.67 14.41
N GLY A 13 14.81 -0.88 13.65
CA GLY A 13 13.78 -1.86 13.98
C GLY A 13 12.85 -1.41 15.09
N ASP A 14 12.37 -2.36 15.88
CA ASP A 14 11.29 -2.15 16.85
C ASP A 14 11.64 -1.14 17.93
N VAL A 15 12.91 -1.05 18.31
CA VAL A 15 13.40 -0.09 19.30
C VAL A 15 13.23 1.37 18.86
N THR A 16 13.10 1.64 17.55
CA THR A 16 12.87 2.99 17.01
C THR A 16 11.40 3.40 16.99
N GLY A 17 10.49 2.53 17.41
CA GLY A 17 9.04 2.76 17.42
C GLY A 17 8.30 2.07 16.28
N ALA A 18 6.97 2.26 16.29
CA ALA A 18 6.07 1.69 15.30
C ALA A 18 6.31 2.24 13.86
N PRO A 19 5.90 1.50 12.82
CA PRO A 19 5.33 0.16 12.88
C PRO A 19 6.38 -0.92 13.22
N TRP A 20 5.98 -1.91 14.02
CA TRP A 20 6.86 -3.01 14.46
C TRP A 20 6.81 -4.14 13.42
N LEU A 21 7.64 -4.02 12.39
CA LEU A 21 7.61 -4.88 11.21
C LEU A 21 9.03 -5.25 10.80
N ALA A 22 9.26 -6.54 10.52
CA ALA A 22 10.57 -7.05 10.13
C ALA A 22 11.13 -6.36 8.86
N HIS A 23 10.28 -6.12 7.86
CA HIS A 23 10.69 -5.44 6.63
C HIS A 23 11.02 -3.96 6.85
N LYS A 24 10.38 -3.26 7.81
CA LYS A 24 10.81 -1.92 8.25
C LYS A 24 12.23 -1.98 8.78
N ALA A 25 12.50 -2.90 9.73
CA ALA A 25 13.82 -3.06 10.34
C ALA A 25 14.91 -3.35 9.30
N SER A 26 14.63 -4.21 8.32
CA SER A 26 15.58 -4.54 7.25
C SER A 26 15.91 -3.32 6.39
N HIS A 27 14.92 -2.55 5.97
CA HIS A 27 15.13 -1.35 5.17
C HIS A 27 15.79 -0.22 5.95
N GLU A 28 15.45 -0.04 7.22
CA GLU A 28 16.17 0.90 8.11
C GLU A 28 17.65 0.53 8.26
N GLY A 29 17.95 -0.77 8.37
CA GLY A 29 19.32 -1.27 8.44
C GLY A 29 20.13 -0.94 7.19
N VAL A 30 19.57 -1.19 6.02
CA VAL A 30 20.20 -0.84 4.73
C VAL A 30 20.45 0.67 4.66
N ALA A 31 19.43 1.49 4.86
CA ALA A 31 19.55 2.95 4.79
C ALA A 31 20.56 3.51 5.79
N CYS A 32 20.62 2.93 7.01
CA CYS A 32 21.58 3.29 8.05
C CYS A 32 23.01 3.02 7.59
N VAL A 33 23.29 1.81 7.10
CA VAL A 33 24.63 1.41 6.64
C VAL A 33 25.06 2.19 5.41
N GLU A 34 24.19 2.39 4.44
CA GLU A 34 24.46 3.23 3.27
C GLU A 34 24.84 4.66 3.68
N ARG A 35 24.14 5.23 4.65
CA ARG A 35 24.45 6.56 5.19
C ARG A 35 25.80 6.60 5.88
N ILE A 36 26.15 5.59 6.67
CA ILE A 36 27.46 5.46 7.33
C ILE A 36 28.58 5.35 6.29
N ALA A 37 28.36 4.57 5.24
CA ALA A 37 29.32 4.33 4.15
C ALA A 37 29.44 5.50 3.16
N GLY A 38 28.59 6.53 3.29
CA GLY A 38 28.60 7.68 2.37
C GLY A 38 28.09 7.36 0.96
N VAL A 39 27.23 6.37 0.81
CA VAL A 39 26.63 6.00 -0.48
C VAL A 39 25.81 7.18 -0.99
N ALA A 40 26.06 7.58 -2.24
CA ALA A 40 25.29 8.64 -2.90
C ALA A 40 23.82 8.20 -3.11
N GLY A 41 22.88 9.06 -2.77
CA GLY A 41 21.45 8.76 -2.90
C GLY A 41 20.82 7.99 -1.73
N ALA A 42 21.58 7.70 -0.67
CA ALA A 42 21.01 7.15 0.57
C ALA A 42 19.95 8.11 1.13
N HIS A 43 18.73 7.60 1.33
CA HIS A 43 17.59 8.38 1.85
C HIS A 43 16.94 7.63 3.03
N PRO A 44 16.30 8.36 3.97
CA PRO A 44 15.56 7.74 5.05
C PRO A 44 14.32 7.03 4.53
N LEU A 45 13.89 6.01 5.28
CA LEU A 45 12.64 5.30 4.97
C LEU A 45 11.43 6.21 5.22
N ASP A 46 10.53 6.27 4.25
CA ASP A 46 9.21 6.91 4.40
C ASP A 46 8.24 5.91 5.04
N VAL A 47 7.90 6.16 6.30
CA VAL A 47 7.02 5.27 7.07
C VAL A 47 5.60 5.20 6.50
N THR A 48 5.17 6.18 5.71
CA THR A 48 3.85 6.17 5.07
C THR A 48 3.76 5.24 3.87
N LYS A 49 4.91 4.73 3.41
CA LYS A 49 5.00 3.79 2.27
C LYS A 49 5.28 2.36 2.72
N ILE A 50 5.29 2.08 4.04
CA ILE A 50 5.50 0.74 4.58
C ILE A 50 4.18 -0.02 4.58
N PRO A 51 4.07 -1.19 3.90
CA PRO A 51 2.88 -2.01 3.96
C PRO A 51 2.75 -2.73 5.30
N GLY A 52 1.51 -2.88 5.78
CA GLY A 52 1.16 -3.72 6.92
C GLY A 52 0.35 -4.93 6.44
N CYS A 53 0.67 -6.12 6.96
CA CYS A 53 -0.01 -7.37 6.66
C CYS A 53 -0.39 -8.12 7.93
N THR A 54 -1.61 -8.68 7.96
CA THR A 54 -2.08 -9.59 9.00
C THR A 54 -2.48 -10.90 8.36
N TYR A 55 -1.80 -11.99 8.73
CA TYR A 55 -1.93 -13.31 8.14
C TYR A 55 -3.02 -14.14 8.85
N SER A 56 -4.22 -13.55 8.94
CA SER A 56 -5.42 -14.20 9.46
C SER A 56 -6.25 -14.83 8.32
N THR A 57 -7.43 -15.35 8.65
CA THR A 57 -8.45 -15.74 7.66
C THR A 57 -9.73 -15.01 8.00
N PRO A 58 -10.18 -14.05 7.16
CA PRO A 58 -9.48 -13.51 5.98
C PRO A 58 -8.20 -12.74 6.33
N GLN A 59 -7.28 -12.61 5.35
CA GLN A 59 -6.09 -11.78 5.47
C GLN A 59 -6.44 -10.29 5.44
N LEU A 60 -5.58 -9.44 6.04
CA LEU A 60 -5.65 -7.99 5.89
C LEU A 60 -4.32 -7.45 5.37
N ALA A 61 -4.39 -6.45 4.51
CA ALA A 61 -3.21 -5.75 4.04
C ALA A 61 -3.51 -4.27 3.80
N SER A 62 -2.55 -3.41 4.07
CA SER A 62 -2.71 -1.98 3.87
C SER A 62 -1.39 -1.28 3.59
N VAL A 63 -1.46 -0.15 2.90
CA VAL A 63 -0.37 0.78 2.71
C VAL A 63 -0.91 2.20 2.61
N GLY A 64 -0.20 3.17 3.16
CA GLY A 64 -0.56 4.58 3.07
C GLY A 64 -1.65 5.01 4.05
N LEU A 65 -2.32 6.11 3.70
CA LEU A 65 -3.31 6.76 4.56
C LEU A 65 -4.66 6.05 4.48
N THR A 66 -5.31 5.93 5.61
CA THR A 66 -6.76 5.65 5.64
C THR A 66 -7.54 6.85 5.10
N GLU A 67 -8.79 6.63 4.70
CA GLU A 67 -9.69 7.71 4.29
C GLU A 67 -9.81 8.82 5.36
N GLN A 68 -9.89 8.41 6.64
CA GLN A 68 -9.99 9.36 7.75
C GLN A 68 -8.70 10.16 7.92
N GLU A 69 -7.54 9.49 7.95
CA GLU A 69 -6.25 10.17 8.07
C GLU A 69 -5.98 11.14 6.91
N ALA A 70 -6.38 10.78 5.68
CA ALA A 70 -6.26 11.66 4.54
C ALA A 70 -7.11 12.93 4.72
N ARG A 71 -8.37 12.78 5.14
CA ARG A 71 -9.26 13.91 5.46
C ARG A 71 -8.72 14.78 6.60
N ASP A 72 -8.22 14.16 7.65
CA ASP A 72 -7.66 14.87 8.82
C ASP A 72 -6.40 15.68 8.44
N ARG A 73 -5.69 15.26 7.38
CA ARG A 73 -4.55 15.99 6.79
C ARG A 73 -4.97 17.05 5.78
N GLY A 74 -6.27 17.22 5.54
CA GLY A 74 -6.81 18.27 4.66
C GLY A 74 -6.94 17.88 3.19
N TYR A 75 -6.74 16.60 2.84
CA TYR A 75 -6.99 16.14 1.47
C TYR A 75 -8.49 16.08 1.16
N GLU A 76 -8.88 16.51 -0.02
CA GLU A 76 -10.13 16.07 -0.63
C GLU A 76 -9.91 14.68 -1.22
N VAL A 77 -10.74 13.70 -0.80
CA VAL A 77 -10.48 12.30 -1.18
C VAL A 77 -11.54 11.74 -2.12
N ARG A 78 -11.08 10.96 -3.09
CA ARG A 78 -11.89 10.00 -3.85
C ARG A 78 -11.59 8.61 -3.33
N VAL A 79 -12.64 7.83 -3.13
CA VAL A 79 -12.53 6.49 -2.52
C VAL A 79 -13.21 5.48 -3.42
N GLY A 80 -12.44 4.49 -3.83
CA GLY A 80 -12.96 3.33 -4.55
C GLY A 80 -13.07 2.11 -3.65
N ARG A 81 -14.07 1.27 -3.93
CA ARG A 81 -14.33 0.02 -3.22
C ARG A 81 -14.76 -1.04 -4.21
N PHE A 82 -14.10 -2.19 -4.17
CA PHE A 82 -14.50 -3.31 -5.01
C PHE A 82 -14.59 -4.59 -4.19
N PRO A 83 -15.77 -5.22 -4.11
CA PRO A 83 -15.95 -6.45 -3.35
C PRO A 83 -15.43 -7.67 -4.11
N PHE A 84 -14.93 -8.66 -3.39
CA PHE A 84 -14.41 -9.91 -3.96
C PHE A 84 -15.47 -10.67 -4.79
N VAL A 85 -16.73 -10.61 -4.39
CA VAL A 85 -17.85 -11.23 -5.12
C VAL A 85 -18.01 -10.72 -6.56
N GLY A 86 -17.49 -9.54 -6.87
CA GLY A 86 -17.44 -8.99 -8.23
C GLY A 86 -16.32 -9.57 -9.11
N ASN A 87 -15.43 -10.41 -8.54
CA ASN A 87 -14.26 -10.92 -9.25
C ASN A 87 -14.42 -12.40 -9.59
N GLY A 88 -14.33 -12.75 -10.88
CA GLY A 88 -14.48 -14.12 -11.36
C GLY A 88 -13.44 -15.11 -10.80
N LYS A 89 -12.21 -14.66 -10.55
CA LYS A 89 -11.17 -15.52 -9.95
C LYS A 89 -11.44 -15.81 -8.49
N ALA A 90 -11.93 -14.84 -7.73
CA ALA A 90 -12.34 -15.03 -6.33
C ALA A 90 -13.48 -16.06 -6.22
N ILE A 91 -14.48 -15.94 -7.09
CA ILE A 91 -15.58 -16.93 -7.17
C ILE A 91 -15.05 -18.32 -7.54
N ALA A 92 -14.17 -18.42 -8.53
CA ALA A 92 -13.61 -19.70 -8.97
C ALA A 92 -12.76 -20.39 -7.90
N LEU A 93 -12.13 -19.60 -7.01
CA LEU A 93 -11.37 -20.12 -5.88
C LEU A 93 -12.25 -20.49 -4.67
N GLY A 94 -13.52 -20.09 -4.66
CA GLY A 94 -14.41 -20.24 -3.51
C GLY A 94 -14.13 -19.23 -2.39
N GLU A 95 -13.51 -18.09 -2.72
CA GLU A 95 -13.10 -17.02 -1.80
C GLU A 95 -13.79 -15.68 -2.15
N PRO A 96 -15.14 -15.62 -2.17
CA PRO A 96 -15.88 -14.43 -2.59
C PRO A 96 -15.96 -13.33 -1.53
N ASP A 97 -15.47 -13.60 -0.32
CA ASP A 97 -15.57 -12.68 0.82
C ASP A 97 -14.33 -11.79 0.88
N GLY A 98 -14.54 -10.49 0.72
CA GLY A 98 -13.45 -9.53 0.78
C GLY A 98 -13.77 -8.19 0.15
N LEU A 99 -12.83 -7.26 0.31
CA LEU A 99 -12.93 -5.90 -0.20
C LEU A 99 -11.55 -5.36 -0.54
N VAL A 100 -11.46 -4.67 -1.66
CA VAL A 100 -10.33 -3.78 -2.00
C VAL A 100 -10.83 -2.34 -1.90
N LYS A 101 -10.11 -1.50 -1.14
CA LYS A 101 -10.40 -0.08 -0.99
C LYS A 101 -9.19 0.74 -1.38
N THR A 102 -9.38 1.75 -2.22
CA THR A 102 -8.37 2.74 -2.60
C THR A 102 -8.77 4.14 -2.15
N VAL A 103 -7.79 4.97 -1.82
CA VAL A 103 -7.97 6.36 -1.41
C VAL A 103 -7.05 7.22 -2.27
N PHE A 104 -7.63 8.15 -3.01
CA PHE A 104 -6.93 9.09 -3.88
C PHE A 104 -7.11 10.53 -3.40
N ASP A 105 -6.11 11.35 -3.64
CA ASP A 105 -6.27 12.81 -3.60
C ASP A 105 -7.12 13.25 -4.80
N ALA A 106 -8.20 13.97 -4.54
CA ALA A 106 -9.11 14.42 -5.59
C ALA A 106 -8.52 15.51 -6.49
N GLU A 107 -7.50 16.24 -6.02
CA GLU A 107 -6.85 17.33 -6.74
C GLU A 107 -5.73 16.83 -7.65
N SER A 108 -4.80 16.06 -7.10
CA SER A 108 -3.62 15.56 -7.84
C SER A 108 -3.84 14.21 -8.51
N GLY A 109 -4.81 13.43 -8.04
CA GLY A 109 -5.03 12.05 -8.46
C GLY A 109 -4.07 11.04 -7.81
N GLU A 110 -3.17 11.47 -6.93
CA GLU A 110 -2.19 10.59 -6.28
C GLU A 110 -2.89 9.51 -5.44
N LEU A 111 -2.39 8.27 -5.53
CA LEU A 111 -2.81 7.19 -4.64
C LEU A 111 -2.29 7.46 -3.22
N LEU A 112 -3.15 7.87 -2.30
CA LEU A 112 -2.82 8.15 -0.90
C LEU A 112 -2.76 6.89 -0.04
N GLY A 113 -3.56 5.89 -0.36
CA GLY A 113 -3.59 4.64 0.38
C GLY A 113 -4.45 3.55 -0.24
N ALA A 114 -4.19 2.32 0.20
CA ALA A 114 -4.95 1.14 -0.19
C ALA A 114 -5.10 0.19 1.00
N HIS A 115 -6.29 -0.38 1.14
CA HIS A 115 -6.66 -1.25 2.26
C HIS A 115 -7.47 -2.43 1.74
N MET A 116 -7.09 -3.63 2.12
CA MET A 116 -7.65 -4.85 1.57
C MET A 116 -7.96 -5.84 2.68
N VAL A 117 -9.04 -6.58 2.51
CA VAL A 117 -9.40 -7.74 3.34
C VAL A 117 -9.88 -8.85 2.42
N GLY A 118 -9.37 -10.08 2.61
CA GLY A 118 -9.75 -11.23 1.79
C GLY A 118 -8.60 -12.19 1.54
N ALA A 119 -8.81 -13.14 0.63
CA ALA A 119 -7.78 -14.11 0.23
C ALA A 119 -6.65 -13.42 -0.54
N GLU A 120 -5.41 -13.82 -0.26
CA GLU A 120 -4.18 -13.42 -0.96
C GLU A 120 -3.88 -11.89 -0.93
N VAL A 121 -4.56 -11.10 -0.11
CA VAL A 121 -4.34 -9.65 -0.08
C VAL A 121 -2.95 -9.26 0.42
N THR A 122 -2.28 -10.11 1.20
CA THR A 122 -0.91 -9.90 1.65
C THR A 122 0.11 -9.99 0.51
N GLU A 123 -0.20 -10.70 -0.56
CA GLU A 123 0.59 -10.75 -1.79
C GLU A 123 0.19 -9.60 -2.74
N LEU A 124 -1.12 -9.33 -2.86
CA LEU A 124 -1.65 -8.31 -3.77
C LEU A 124 -1.23 -6.89 -3.40
N ILE A 125 -1.12 -6.56 -2.11
CA ILE A 125 -0.81 -5.21 -1.64
C ILE A 125 0.48 -4.65 -2.26
N GLN A 126 1.43 -5.52 -2.66
CA GLN A 126 2.70 -5.11 -3.24
C GLN A 126 2.53 -4.25 -4.50
N GLY A 127 1.49 -4.47 -5.29
CA GLY A 127 1.19 -3.62 -6.46
C GLY A 127 0.94 -2.16 -6.06
N TYR A 128 0.18 -1.94 -5.00
CA TYR A 128 -0.05 -0.58 -4.49
C TYR A 128 1.17 0.01 -3.78
N VAL A 129 2.00 -0.81 -3.14
CA VAL A 129 3.29 -0.34 -2.56
C VAL A 129 4.19 0.22 -3.63
N VAL A 130 4.32 -0.49 -4.77
CA VAL A 130 5.11 -0.01 -5.93
C VAL A 130 4.49 1.26 -6.51
N ALA A 131 3.16 1.30 -6.68
CA ALA A 131 2.45 2.48 -7.17
C ALA A 131 2.72 3.70 -6.27
N ARG A 132 2.60 3.55 -4.95
CA ARG A 132 2.88 4.62 -4.00
C ARG A 132 4.36 5.06 -4.01
N GLN A 133 5.29 4.13 -4.19
CA GLN A 133 6.72 4.46 -4.28
C GLN A 133 7.02 5.31 -5.51
N LEU A 134 6.28 5.07 -6.60
CA LEU A 134 6.39 5.80 -7.87
C LEU A 134 5.50 7.05 -7.92
N GLU A 135 4.77 7.37 -6.85
CA GLU A 135 3.83 8.49 -6.77
C GLU A 135 2.78 8.42 -7.91
N ALA A 136 2.33 7.18 -8.20
CA ALA A 136 1.39 6.92 -9.27
C ALA A 136 0.04 7.59 -9.00
N THR A 137 -0.55 8.09 -10.07
CA THR A 137 -1.89 8.66 -10.10
C THR A 137 -2.95 7.61 -10.48
N GLU A 138 -4.21 7.98 -10.34
CA GLU A 138 -5.33 7.18 -10.84
C GLU A 138 -5.21 6.87 -12.34
N ALA A 139 -4.70 7.82 -13.11
CA ALA A 139 -4.55 7.65 -14.56
C ALA A 139 -3.54 6.55 -14.89
N ASP A 140 -2.41 6.49 -14.16
CA ASP A 140 -1.41 5.45 -14.33
C ASP A 140 -2.01 4.07 -14.02
N LEU A 141 -2.77 3.96 -12.94
CA LEU A 141 -3.39 2.71 -12.51
C LEU A 141 -4.55 2.29 -13.41
N MET A 142 -5.39 3.24 -13.89
CA MET A 142 -6.45 2.95 -14.85
C MET A 142 -5.94 2.45 -16.20
N HIS A 143 -4.77 2.92 -16.64
CA HIS A 143 -4.18 2.52 -17.92
C HIS A 143 -3.28 1.29 -17.80
N THR A 144 -2.99 0.83 -16.57
CA THR A 144 -2.21 -0.39 -16.36
C THR A 144 -3.02 -1.62 -16.75
N VAL A 145 -2.41 -2.52 -17.52
CA VAL A 145 -3.04 -3.79 -17.90
C VAL A 145 -2.87 -4.81 -16.77
N PHE A 146 -3.97 -5.31 -16.27
CA PHE A 146 -4.00 -6.38 -15.27
C PHE A 146 -4.25 -7.73 -15.96
N PRO A 147 -3.55 -8.81 -15.56
CA PRO A 147 -3.73 -10.12 -16.19
C PRO A 147 -5.09 -10.74 -15.82
N HIS A 148 -5.70 -11.45 -16.76
CA HIS A 148 -6.96 -12.17 -16.58
C HIS A 148 -6.76 -13.70 -16.77
N PRO A 149 -7.38 -14.58 -15.92
CA PRO A 149 -8.16 -14.26 -14.72
C PRO A 149 -7.28 -14.20 -13.47
N THR A 150 -7.37 -13.12 -12.70
CA THR A 150 -6.59 -12.94 -11.46
C THR A 150 -7.38 -12.21 -10.37
N LEU A 151 -6.92 -12.34 -9.13
CA LEU A 151 -7.42 -11.50 -8.02
C LEU A 151 -6.94 -10.04 -8.16
N SER A 152 -5.81 -9.79 -8.82
CA SER A 152 -5.29 -8.44 -9.01
C SER A 152 -6.19 -7.52 -9.86
N GLU A 153 -7.10 -8.08 -10.66
CA GLU A 153 -8.10 -7.28 -11.39
C GLU A 153 -9.00 -6.47 -10.45
N MET A 154 -9.21 -6.93 -9.22
CA MET A 154 -9.96 -6.16 -8.21
C MET A 154 -9.26 -4.85 -7.83
N MET A 155 -7.93 -4.82 -7.94
CA MET A 155 -7.15 -3.60 -7.70
C MET A 155 -7.50 -2.55 -8.76
N HIS A 156 -7.58 -2.95 -10.03
CA HIS A 156 -7.99 -2.08 -11.13
C HIS A 156 -9.43 -1.59 -10.96
N GLU A 157 -10.36 -2.50 -10.66
CA GLU A 157 -11.77 -2.16 -10.45
C GLU A 157 -11.99 -1.19 -9.30
N SER A 158 -11.24 -1.33 -8.20
CA SER A 158 -11.29 -0.37 -7.08
C SER A 158 -10.83 1.03 -7.49
N VAL A 159 -9.82 1.13 -8.37
CA VAL A 159 -9.41 2.43 -8.95
C VAL A 159 -10.49 3.01 -9.82
N LEU A 160 -11.09 2.20 -10.70
CA LEU A 160 -12.19 2.63 -11.57
C LEU A 160 -13.41 3.09 -10.75
N ASP A 161 -13.76 2.38 -9.68
CA ASP A 161 -14.89 2.73 -8.80
C ASP A 161 -14.70 4.11 -8.15
N ALA A 162 -13.50 4.48 -7.74
CA ALA A 162 -13.22 5.81 -7.18
C ALA A 162 -13.63 6.96 -8.10
N TYR A 163 -13.76 6.67 -9.40
CA TYR A 163 -14.12 7.63 -10.45
C TYR A 163 -15.43 7.29 -11.16
N GLY A 164 -16.24 6.40 -10.58
CA GLY A 164 -17.54 5.99 -11.13
C GLY A 164 -17.46 5.24 -12.47
N ARG A 165 -16.37 4.49 -12.68
CA ARG A 165 -16.04 3.78 -13.92
C ARG A 165 -15.92 2.27 -13.76
N ALA A 166 -16.28 1.71 -12.59
CA ALA A 166 -16.28 0.26 -12.39
C ALA A 166 -17.06 -0.47 -13.50
N ILE A 167 -16.55 -1.63 -13.92
CA ILE A 167 -17.09 -2.38 -15.06
C ILE A 167 -17.91 -3.58 -14.58
N HIS A 168 -17.47 -4.24 -13.51
CA HIS A 168 -18.01 -5.55 -13.12
C HIS A 168 -18.91 -5.54 -11.89
N PHE A 169 -19.06 -4.41 -11.22
CA PHE A 169 -19.89 -4.35 -9.99
C PHE A 169 -20.49 -2.95 -9.76
#